data_9aa137c730df6899810d2342e689be1f
#
_entry.id   9aa137c730df6899810d2342e689be1f
#
_cell.length_a   1.000
_cell.length_b   1.000
_cell.length_c   1.000
_cell.angle_alpha   90.00
_cell.angle_beta   90.00
_cell.angle_gamma   90.00
#
_symmetry.space_group_name_H-M   'P 1'
#
loop_
_entity.id
_entity.type
_entity.pdbx_description
1 polymer ?
#
loop_
_entity_poly.entity_id
_entity_poly.type
_entity_poly.pdbx_seq_one_letter_code
_entity_poly.pdbx_strand_id
1 'polypeptide(L)'
;SFEGFRLHLESSLSDVAFADGRVVGRVAGEAWRFDHVIAATGYRIDLSAQPELANVYDSIALWRDRYRPETGEDNAAGSIHPYLDAGFQFLPREATGASYLRNIHCFNLSGILSFGKPIGDIPSAADHPRLVSAIARDLYLESVDTAAHQRFINSPLAAPDPSPYQEVIQQRAHEAAKRFR
;
A
#
# COMPACT_ATOMS: atom_id res chain seq x y z
N SER A 1 28.70 19.61 -2.09
CA SER A 1 28.64 18.62 -3.17
C SER A 1 29.38 17.38 -2.71
N PHE A 2 28.76 16.20 -2.84
CA PHE A 2 29.46 14.95 -2.61
C PHE A 2 30.34 14.67 -3.82
N GLU A 3 31.64 14.50 -3.59
CA GLU A 3 32.57 14.09 -4.64
C GLU A 3 32.11 12.77 -5.25
N GLY A 4 31.95 12.70 -6.56
CA GLY A 4 31.47 11.50 -7.27
C GLY A 4 29.95 11.38 -7.49
N PHE A 5 29.10 12.27 -6.94
CA PHE A 5 27.68 12.28 -7.24
C PHE A 5 27.37 13.21 -8.43
N ARG A 6 26.64 12.69 -9.41
CA ARG A 6 26.11 13.47 -10.54
C ARG A 6 24.61 13.27 -10.64
N LEU A 7 23.86 14.36 -10.68
CA LEU A 7 22.41 14.35 -10.88
C LEU A 7 22.11 14.74 -12.33
N HIS A 8 21.42 13.86 -13.04
CA HIS A 8 20.90 14.13 -14.37
C HIS A 8 19.38 14.31 -14.25
N LEU A 9 18.89 15.53 -14.42
CA LEU A 9 17.45 15.84 -14.44
C LEU A 9 16.90 15.65 -15.86
N GLU A 10 15.60 15.34 -15.95
CA GLU A 10 14.88 15.15 -17.22
C GLU A 10 15.55 14.13 -18.16
N SER A 11 16.27 13.17 -17.59
CA SER A 11 17.05 12.19 -18.33
C SER A 11 16.56 10.78 -17.99
N SER A 12 16.18 10.03 -19.00
CA SER A 12 15.86 8.61 -18.87
C SER A 12 17.08 7.75 -19.17
N LEU A 13 17.20 6.62 -18.51
CA LEU A 13 18.11 5.55 -18.88
C LEU A 13 17.43 4.69 -19.95
N SER A 14 18.01 4.60 -21.15
CA SER A 14 17.52 3.80 -22.29
C SER A 14 18.56 2.80 -22.78
N ASP A 15 18.15 1.93 -23.70
CA ASP A 15 19.01 0.93 -24.37
C ASP A 15 19.83 0.09 -23.37
N VAL A 16 19.18 -0.33 -22.27
CA VAL A 16 19.85 -1.03 -21.19
C VAL A 16 20.16 -2.46 -21.60
N ALA A 17 21.44 -2.84 -21.50
CA ALA A 17 21.91 -4.20 -21.75
C ALA A 17 22.98 -4.59 -20.72
N PHE A 18 23.28 -5.90 -20.64
CA PHE A 18 24.38 -6.41 -19.85
C PHE A 18 25.48 -6.88 -20.81
N ALA A 19 26.67 -6.27 -20.71
CA ALA A 19 27.81 -6.56 -21.56
C ALA A 19 29.12 -6.49 -20.77
N ASP A 20 30.00 -7.45 -20.97
CA ASP A 20 31.33 -7.53 -20.32
C ASP A 20 31.29 -7.37 -18.79
N GLY A 21 30.30 -8.00 -18.15
CA GLY A 21 30.14 -7.95 -16.68
C GLY A 21 29.62 -6.64 -16.14
N ARG A 22 29.15 -5.71 -16.99
CA ARG A 22 28.62 -4.39 -16.61
C ARG A 22 27.27 -4.11 -17.27
N VAL A 23 26.52 -3.25 -16.66
CA VAL A 23 25.33 -2.67 -17.27
C VAL A 23 25.76 -1.53 -18.18
N VAL A 24 25.33 -1.56 -19.44
CA VAL A 24 25.52 -0.49 -20.41
C VAL A 24 24.17 0.13 -20.74
N GLY A 25 24.13 1.42 -21.03
CA GLY A 25 22.91 2.11 -21.38
C GLY A 25 23.19 3.54 -21.83
N ARG A 26 22.12 4.27 -22.17
CA ARG A 26 22.23 5.68 -22.55
C ARG A 26 21.52 6.56 -21.52
N VAL A 27 22.18 7.63 -21.10
CA VAL A 27 21.61 8.69 -20.26
C VAL A 27 21.72 10.00 -21.07
N ALA A 28 20.62 10.68 -21.30
CA ALA A 28 20.56 11.88 -22.15
C ALA A 28 21.23 11.69 -23.54
N GLY A 29 21.14 10.49 -24.11
CA GLY A 29 21.74 10.16 -25.42
C GLY A 29 23.21 9.74 -25.38
N GLU A 30 23.92 9.96 -24.27
CA GLU A 30 25.31 9.54 -24.09
C GLU A 30 25.41 8.10 -23.60
N ALA A 31 26.38 7.34 -24.07
CA ALA A 31 26.65 5.97 -23.66
C ALA A 31 27.36 5.92 -22.30
N TRP A 32 26.82 5.16 -21.38
CA TRP A 32 27.34 4.98 -20.02
C TRP A 32 27.57 3.50 -19.71
N ARG A 33 28.48 3.24 -18.79
CA ARG A 33 28.74 1.90 -18.21
C ARG A 33 28.65 2.00 -16.71
N PHE A 34 27.92 1.06 -16.10
CA PHE A 34 27.68 1.02 -14.67
C PHE A 34 28.08 -0.34 -14.12
N ASP A 35 28.63 -0.37 -12.91
CA ASP A 35 28.84 -1.61 -12.18
C ASP A 35 27.51 -2.12 -11.63
N HIS A 36 26.63 -1.20 -11.19
CA HIS A 36 25.32 -1.51 -10.67
C HIS A 36 24.29 -0.45 -11.13
N VAL A 37 23.05 -0.88 -11.32
CA VAL A 37 21.92 0.02 -11.56
C VAL A 37 20.82 -0.30 -10.54
N ILE A 38 20.34 0.70 -9.84
CA ILE A 38 19.24 0.60 -8.89
C ILE A 38 18.05 1.36 -9.47
N ALA A 39 16.99 0.63 -9.83
CA ALA A 39 15.75 1.22 -10.32
C ALA A 39 14.85 1.63 -9.15
N ALA A 40 14.92 2.91 -8.77
CA ALA A 40 14.05 3.48 -7.73
C ALA A 40 12.89 4.26 -8.37
N THR A 41 12.16 3.62 -9.29
CA THR A 41 11.16 4.25 -10.17
C THR A 41 9.75 4.34 -9.56
N GLY A 42 9.59 3.95 -8.30
CA GLY A 42 8.30 3.93 -7.62
C GLY A 42 7.45 2.71 -8.00
N TYR A 43 6.14 2.83 -7.82
CA TYR A 43 5.18 1.75 -8.05
C TYR A 43 4.23 2.12 -9.18
N ARG A 44 3.91 1.13 -10.00
CA ARG A 44 2.77 1.21 -10.91
C ARG A 44 1.58 0.53 -10.24
N ILE A 45 0.51 1.27 -10.02
CA ILE A 45 -0.74 0.72 -9.53
C ILE A 45 -1.55 0.23 -10.73
N ASP A 46 -1.88 -1.05 -10.70
CA ASP A 46 -2.68 -1.68 -11.76
C ASP A 46 -3.50 -2.81 -11.13
N LEU A 47 -4.75 -2.51 -10.78
CA LEU A 47 -5.64 -3.49 -10.15
C LEU A 47 -5.98 -4.65 -11.10
N SER A 48 -5.96 -4.42 -12.41
CA SER A 48 -6.25 -5.47 -13.39
C SER A 48 -5.19 -6.57 -13.42
N ALA A 49 -3.96 -6.24 -12.98
CA ALA A 49 -2.86 -7.18 -12.87
C ALA A 49 -2.83 -7.96 -11.54
N GLN A 50 -3.77 -7.69 -10.61
CA GLN A 50 -3.86 -8.36 -9.32
C GLN A 50 -4.76 -9.59 -9.44
N PRO A 51 -4.22 -10.82 -9.32
CA PRO A 51 -4.99 -12.05 -9.52
C PRO A 51 -6.18 -12.19 -8.56
N GLU A 52 -6.05 -11.69 -7.33
CA GLU A 52 -7.11 -11.71 -6.32
C GLU A 52 -8.32 -10.85 -6.69
N LEU A 53 -8.15 -9.86 -7.57
CA LEU A 53 -9.21 -8.98 -8.04
C LEU A 53 -9.77 -9.39 -9.41
N ALA A 54 -9.23 -10.39 -10.08
CA ALA A 54 -9.58 -10.75 -11.44
C ALA A 54 -11.09 -10.93 -11.68
N ASN A 55 -11.82 -11.48 -10.70
CA ASN A 55 -13.25 -11.73 -10.82
C ASN A 55 -14.13 -10.52 -10.45
N VAL A 56 -13.57 -9.45 -9.88
CA VAL A 56 -14.34 -8.31 -9.36
C VAL A 56 -13.87 -6.98 -9.95
N TYR A 57 -12.71 -6.94 -10.60
CA TYR A 57 -12.08 -5.73 -11.14
C TYR A 57 -13.03 -4.88 -11.97
N ASP A 58 -13.76 -5.48 -12.89
CA ASP A 58 -14.66 -4.76 -13.79
C ASP A 58 -15.81 -4.04 -13.07
N SER A 59 -16.12 -4.49 -11.87
CA SER A 59 -17.17 -3.90 -11.01
C SER A 59 -16.64 -2.78 -10.12
N ILE A 60 -15.31 -2.62 -9.96
CA ILE A 60 -14.70 -1.64 -9.08
C ILE A 60 -14.73 -0.25 -9.72
N ALA A 61 -15.19 0.75 -8.96
CA ALA A 61 -15.09 2.15 -9.36
C ALA A 61 -13.64 2.63 -9.30
N LEU A 62 -13.18 3.23 -10.37
CA LEU A 62 -11.88 3.88 -10.46
C LEU A 62 -12.05 5.40 -10.42
N TRP A 63 -10.97 6.13 -10.18
CA TRP A 63 -11.01 7.59 -10.15
C TRP A 63 -11.58 8.18 -11.45
N ARG A 64 -11.24 7.62 -12.63
CA ARG A 64 -11.82 8.03 -13.92
C ARG A 64 -13.34 7.87 -14.03
N ASP A 65 -13.94 7.02 -13.22
CA ASP A 65 -15.39 6.79 -13.23
C ASP A 65 -16.12 7.83 -12.34
N ARG A 66 -15.41 8.56 -11.50
CA ARG A 66 -15.97 9.48 -10.48
C ARG A 66 -15.48 10.91 -10.60
N TYR A 67 -14.30 11.13 -11.16
CA TYR A 67 -13.68 12.45 -11.25
C TYR A 67 -13.27 12.75 -12.70
N ARG A 68 -13.56 13.96 -13.13
CA ARG A 68 -13.08 14.52 -14.40
C ARG A 68 -12.16 15.68 -14.09
N PRO A 69 -10.89 15.60 -14.44
CA PRO A 69 -9.94 16.69 -14.26
C PRO A 69 -10.29 17.88 -15.18
N GLU A 70 -9.80 19.04 -14.87
CA GLU A 70 -9.86 20.19 -15.77
C GLU A 70 -8.97 19.95 -17.00
N THR A 71 -9.24 20.74 -18.06
CA THR A 71 -8.48 20.61 -19.32
C THR A 71 -6.98 20.88 -19.06
N GLY A 72 -6.14 19.92 -19.39
CA GLY A 72 -4.69 19.99 -19.19
C GLY A 72 -4.19 19.39 -17.89
N GLU A 73 -5.08 18.91 -17.02
CA GLU A 73 -4.73 18.22 -15.76
C GLU A 73 -4.93 16.72 -15.83
N ASP A 74 -4.99 16.17 -17.04
CA ASP A 74 -5.18 14.73 -17.23
C ASP A 74 -4.03 13.92 -16.64
N ASN A 75 -4.38 12.95 -15.80
CA ASN A 75 -3.44 12.02 -15.18
C ASN A 75 -3.88 10.57 -15.43
N ALA A 76 -3.36 9.99 -16.50
CA ALA A 76 -3.70 8.62 -16.89
C ALA A 76 -3.32 7.58 -15.81
N ALA A 77 -2.18 7.77 -15.13
CA ALA A 77 -1.73 6.88 -14.06
C ALA A 77 -2.64 6.99 -12.82
N GLY A 78 -3.03 8.22 -12.45
CA GLY A 78 -3.96 8.43 -11.34
C GLY A 78 -5.37 7.91 -11.63
N SER A 79 -5.81 8.02 -12.87
CA SER A 79 -7.18 7.68 -13.28
C SER A 79 -7.56 6.21 -13.07
N ILE A 80 -6.58 5.30 -13.01
CA ILE A 80 -6.77 3.85 -12.82
C ILE A 80 -6.71 3.39 -11.36
N HIS A 81 -6.46 4.29 -10.42
CA HIS A 81 -6.56 3.97 -9.00
C HIS A 81 -8.01 3.69 -8.58
N PRO A 82 -8.25 2.84 -7.56
CA PRO A 82 -9.59 2.63 -7.05
C PRO A 82 -10.12 3.87 -6.34
N TYR A 83 -11.40 4.14 -6.53
CA TYR A 83 -12.13 5.13 -5.76
C TYR A 83 -12.75 4.44 -4.54
N LEU A 84 -12.19 4.70 -3.36
CA LEU A 84 -12.51 3.97 -2.13
C LEU A 84 -13.42 4.78 -1.21
N ASP A 85 -14.21 4.09 -0.40
CA ASP A 85 -14.94 4.66 0.71
C ASP A 85 -14.02 4.93 1.92
N ALA A 86 -14.54 5.68 2.89
CA ALA A 86 -13.81 6.09 4.10
C ALA A 86 -13.24 4.91 4.92
N GLY A 87 -13.84 3.74 4.86
CA GLY A 87 -13.37 2.51 5.50
C GLY A 87 -12.50 1.63 4.61
N PHE A 88 -11.95 2.17 3.52
CA PHE A 88 -11.11 1.46 2.54
C PHE A 88 -11.86 0.47 1.65
N GLN A 89 -13.20 0.41 1.71
CA GLN A 89 -13.98 -0.48 0.88
C GLN A 89 -13.91 -0.07 -0.60
N PHE A 90 -13.90 -1.07 -1.48
CA PHE A 90 -14.16 -0.80 -2.88
C PHE A 90 -15.60 -0.33 -3.07
N LEU A 91 -15.76 0.67 -3.91
CA LEU A 91 -17.08 1.13 -4.35
C LEU A 91 -17.43 0.52 -5.71
N PRO A 92 -18.71 0.21 -5.96
CA PRO A 92 -19.14 -0.30 -7.25
C PRO A 92 -19.04 0.79 -8.32
N ARG A 93 -18.66 0.41 -9.54
CA ARG A 93 -18.63 1.30 -10.71
C ARG A 93 -20.03 1.83 -11.02
N GLU A 94 -21.02 0.95 -10.98
CA GLU A 94 -22.43 1.29 -11.18
C GLU A 94 -23.17 1.31 -9.83
N ALA A 95 -24.13 2.21 -9.70
CA ALA A 95 -24.87 2.38 -8.44
C ALA A 95 -25.71 1.14 -8.07
N THR A 96 -26.14 0.37 -9.07
CA THR A 96 -26.91 -0.85 -8.90
C THR A 96 -26.06 -2.07 -9.23
N GLY A 97 -25.72 -2.85 -8.23
CA GLY A 97 -24.92 -4.08 -8.43
C GLY A 97 -23.70 -4.14 -7.53
N ALA A 98 -23.02 -5.27 -7.55
CA ALA A 98 -21.74 -5.51 -6.87
C ALA A 98 -21.70 -5.06 -5.39
N SER A 99 -22.82 -5.18 -4.65
CA SER A 99 -22.92 -4.77 -3.24
C SER A 99 -21.90 -5.48 -2.34
N TYR A 100 -21.41 -6.63 -2.76
CA TYR A 100 -20.37 -7.39 -2.08
C TYR A 100 -19.02 -6.65 -2.01
N LEU A 101 -18.77 -5.66 -2.89
CA LEU A 101 -17.52 -4.89 -2.90
C LEU A 101 -17.31 -4.11 -1.59
N ARG A 102 -18.37 -3.73 -0.89
CA ARG A 102 -18.28 -3.09 0.41
C ARG A 102 -17.62 -3.98 1.49
N ASN A 103 -17.57 -5.29 1.26
CA ASN A 103 -16.93 -6.25 2.17
C ASN A 103 -15.46 -6.53 1.79
N ILE A 104 -14.94 -5.86 0.75
CA ILE A 104 -13.56 -5.98 0.30
C ILE A 104 -12.86 -4.65 0.55
N HIS A 105 -11.85 -4.69 1.42
CA HIS A 105 -11.10 -3.50 1.84
C HIS A 105 -9.73 -3.46 1.18
N CYS A 106 -9.42 -2.34 0.52
CA CYS A 106 -8.14 -2.08 -0.12
C CYS A 106 -7.20 -1.34 0.83
N PHE A 107 -6.46 -2.06 1.65
CA PHE A 107 -5.50 -1.48 2.60
C PHE A 107 -4.05 -1.68 2.11
N ASN A 108 -3.73 -1.11 0.97
CA ASN A 108 -2.41 -1.13 0.34
C ASN A 108 -2.17 0.16 -0.46
N LEU A 109 -1.02 0.26 -1.14
CA LEU A 109 -0.63 1.44 -1.92
C LEU A 109 -1.64 1.87 -2.98
N SER A 110 -2.55 0.98 -3.43
CA SER A 110 -3.57 1.35 -4.42
C SER A 110 -4.53 2.43 -3.89
N GLY A 111 -4.69 2.53 -2.56
CA GLY A 111 -5.54 3.54 -1.90
C GLY A 111 -4.96 4.95 -1.84
N ILE A 112 -3.73 5.18 -2.34
CA ILE A 112 -3.02 6.46 -2.16
C ILE A 112 -3.82 7.68 -2.60
N LEU A 113 -4.54 7.61 -3.73
CA LEU A 113 -5.31 8.75 -4.23
C LEU A 113 -6.57 9.01 -3.39
N SER A 114 -7.21 7.98 -2.86
CA SER A 114 -8.41 8.14 -2.05
C SER A 114 -8.12 8.75 -0.66
N PHE A 115 -6.88 8.62 -0.17
CA PHE A 115 -6.51 9.08 1.18
C PHE A 115 -5.40 10.14 1.20
N GLY A 116 -4.83 10.49 0.04
CA GLY A 116 -3.79 11.51 -0.09
C GLY A 116 -2.44 11.14 0.55
N LYS A 117 -2.26 9.86 0.91
CA LYS A 117 -1.03 9.32 1.52
C LYS A 117 -0.88 7.84 1.22
N PRO A 118 0.34 7.28 1.28
CA PRO A 118 0.55 5.84 1.20
C PRO A 118 -0.26 5.09 2.27
N ILE A 119 -0.86 3.96 1.88
CA ILE A 119 -1.66 3.10 2.76
C ILE A 119 -1.03 1.70 2.75
N GLY A 120 -1.08 1.01 3.90
CA GLY A 120 -0.55 -0.35 4.05
C GLY A 120 0.93 -0.42 4.40
N ASP A 121 1.58 0.70 4.65
CA ASP A 121 2.95 0.82 5.13
C ASP A 121 3.02 1.13 6.64
N ILE A 122 4.23 1.20 7.21
CA ILE A 122 4.43 1.49 8.64
C ILE A 122 3.83 2.86 9.04
N PRO A 123 4.02 3.96 8.28
CA PRO A 123 3.39 5.24 8.59
C PRO A 123 1.87 5.21 8.61
N SER A 124 1.23 4.27 7.91
CA SER A 124 -0.24 4.12 7.89
C SER A 124 -0.80 3.31 9.07
N ALA A 125 0.03 2.87 10.00
CA ALA A 125 -0.42 2.10 11.18
C ALA A 125 -1.50 2.84 12.00
N ALA A 126 -1.49 4.17 12.01
CA ALA A 126 -2.53 4.99 12.64
C ALA A 126 -3.93 4.83 12.01
N ASP A 127 -4.03 4.31 10.79
CA ASP A 127 -5.29 4.05 10.10
C ASP A 127 -5.89 2.66 10.41
N HIS A 128 -5.13 1.75 11.01
CA HIS A 128 -5.61 0.41 11.38
C HIS A 128 -6.90 0.43 12.20
N PRO A 129 -7.08 1.29 13.23
CA PRO A 129 -8.34 1.35 13.97
C PRO A 129 -9.54 1.66 13.08
N ARG A 130 -9.38 2.54 12.07
CA ARG A 130 -10.43 2.87 11.13
C ARG A 130 -10.77 1.69 10.23
N LEU A 131 -9.77 0.97 9.72
CA LEU A 131 -9.97 -0.25 8.94
C LEU A 131 -10.70 -1.32 9.76
N VAL A 132 -10.19 -1.62 10.96
CA VAL A 132 -10.79 -2.63 11.86
C VAL A 132 -12.23 -2.27 12.22
N SER A 133 -12.50 -0.98 12.51
CA SER A 133 -13.85 -0.51 12.81
C SER A 133 -14.78 -0.66 11.60
N ALA A 134 -14.30 -0.40 10.38
CA ALA A 134 -15.08 -0.59 9.17
C ALA A 134 -15.40 -2.07 8.94
N ILE A 135 -14.42 -2.95 9.06
CA ILE A 135 -14.61 -4.40 8.94
C ILE A 135 -15.57 -4.91 10.01
N ALA A 136 -15.41 -4.48 11.28
CA ALA A 136 -16.28 -4.89 12.38
C ALA A 136 -17.72 -4.44 12.12
N ARG A 137 -17.92 -3.20 11.67
CA ARG A 137 -19.26 -2.69 11.32
C ARG A 137 -19.88 -3.52 10.22
N ASP A 138 -19.14 -3.74 9.13
CA ASP A 138 -19.70 -4.36 7.92
C ASP A 138 -19.94 -5.87 8.10
N LEU A 139 -19.11 -6.55 8.90
CA LEU A 139 -19.25 -7.98 9.15
C LEU A 139 -20.13 -8.31 10.38
N TYR A 140 -20.12 -7.47 11.40
CA TYR A 140 -20.74 -7.82 12.69
C TYR A 140 -21.96 -6.97 13.04
N LEU A 141 -21.99 -5.69 12.68
CA LEU A 141 -23.12 -4.81 13.07
C LEU A 141 -24.30 -4.89 12.11
N GLU A 142 -24.05 -5.20 10.84
CA GLU A 142 -25.12 -5.32 9.84
C GLU A 142 -25.66 -6.74 9.71
N SER A 143 -24.90 -7.77 10.12
CA SER A 143 -25.24 -9.17 9.87
C SER A 143 -25.36 -10.05 11.11
N VAL A 144 -25.01 -9.57 12.32
CA VAL A 144 -24.85 -10.42 13.49
C VAL A 144 -25.56 -9.88 14.73
N ASP A 145 -26.14 -10.83 15.50
CA ASP A 145 -26.69 -10.72 16.83
C ASP A 145 -25.84 -9.81 17.74
N THR A 146 -26.46 -8.77 18.25
CA THR A 146 -25.87 -7.80 19.21
C THR A 146 -25.22 -8.50 20.40
N ALA A 147 -25.73 -9.69 20.80
CA ALA A 147 -25.16 -10.48 21.86
C ALA A 147 -23.80 -11.11 21.49
N ALA A 148 -23.60 -11.48 20.21
CA ALA A 148 -22.30 -11.99 19.75
C ALA A 148 -21.24 -10.87 19.77
N HIS A 149 -21.60 -9.65 19.37
CA HIS A 149 -20.74 -8.49 19.45
C HIS A 149 -20.36 -8.14 20.90
N GLN A 150 -21.33 -8.15 21.82
CA GLN A 150 -21.05 -7.95 23.25
C GLN A 150 -20.13 -9.04 23.83
N ARG A 151 -20.33 -10.31 23.43
CA ARG A 151 -19.41 -11.40 23.85
C ARG A 151 -17.99 -11.16 23.33
N PHE A 152 -17.84 -10.69 22.09
CA PHE A 152 -16.53 -10.38 21.50
C PHE A 152 -15.82 -9.24 22.24
N ILE A 153 -16.51 -8.10 22.50
CA ILE A 153 -15.95 -6.97 23.23
C ILE A 153 -15.56 -7.35 24.67
N ASN A 154 -16.39 -8.17 25.32
CA ASN A 154 -16.18 -8.60 26.69
C ASN A 154 -15.27 -9.83 26.81
N SER A 155 -14.83 -10.39 25.70
CA SER A 155 -13.89 -11.50 25.68
C SER A 155 -12.55 -11.04 26.25
N PRO A 156 -12.03 -11.71 27.30
CA PRO A 156 -10.72 -11.38 27.82
C PRO A 156 -9.69 -11.58 26.69
N LEU A 157 -9.00 -10.51 26.33
CA LEU A 157 -7.83 -10.61 25.47
C LEU A 157 -6.84 -11.54 26.17
N ALA A 158 -6.57 -12.70 25.59
CA ALA A 158 -5.49 -13.55 26.07
C ALA A 158 -4.20 -12.70 26.04
N ALA A 159 -3.55 -12.57 27.18
CA ALA A 159 -2.26 -11.91 27.21
C ALA A 159 -1.34 -12.61 26.19
N PRO A 160 -0.63 -11.85 25.32
CA PRO A 160 0.31 -12.45 24.39
C PRO A 160 1.29 -13.34 25.16
N ASP A 161 1.50 -14.57 24.68
CA ASP A 161 2.50 -15.45 25.26
C ASP A 161 3.91 -14.89 25.00
N PRO A 162 4.64 -14.41 26.02
CA PRO A 162 5.97 -13.86 25.84
C PRO A 162 7.05 -14.93 25.72
N SER A 163 6.70 -16.22 25.92
CA SER A 163 7.70 -17.28 26.00
C SER A 163 8.60 -17.41 24.78
N PRO A 164 8.13 -17.20 23.53
CA PRO A 164 9.03 -17.22 22.36
C PRO A 164 10.05 -16.08 22.34
N TYR A 165 9.86 -15.03 23.14
CA TYR A 165 10.70 -13.84 23.16
C TYR A 165 11.51 -13.67 24.45
N GLN A 166 11.41 -14.60 25.39
CA GLN A 166 12.04 -14.48 26.71
C GLN A 166 13.56 -14.27 26.64
N GLU A 167 14.26 -14.97 25.76
CA GLU A 167 15.70 -14.80 25.57
C GLU A 167 16.07 -13.38 25.12
N VAL A 168 15.31 -12.82 24.17
CA VAL A 168 15.51 -11.47 23.65
C VAL A 168 15.20 -10.42 24.72
N ILE A 169 14.16 -10.64 25.53
CA ILE A 169 13.79 -9.76 26.64
C ILE A 169 14.89 -9.73 27.71
N GLN A 170 15.43 -10.91 28.07
CA GLN A 170 16.51 -11.02 29.04
C GLN A 170 17.81 -10.39 28.53
N GLN A 171 18.16 -10.61 27.28
CA GLN A 171 19.34 -10.00 26.66
C GLN A 171 19.25 -8.47 26.66
N ARG A 172 18.11 -7.89 26.26
CA ARG A 172 17.89 -6.43 26.28
C ARG A 172 17.91 -5.86 27.69
N ALA A 173 17.34 -6.54 28.67
CA ALA A 173 17.38 -6.12 30.06
C ALA A 173 18.82 -6.09 30.59
N HIS A 174 19.63 -7.08 30.22
CA HIS A 174 21.05 -7.14 30.58
C HIS A 174 21.88 -6.01 29.93
N GLU A 175 21.64 -5.74 28.65
CA GLU A 175 22.29 -4.63 27.94
C GLU A 175 21.88 -3.26 28.51
N ALA A 176 20.63 -3.07 28.86
CA ALA A 176 20.16 -1.86 29.49
C ALA A 176 20.82 -1.65 30.87
N ALA A 177 20.95 -2.70 31.69
CA ALA A 177 21.62 -2.63 32.97
C ALA A 177 23.11 -2.29 32.88
N LYS A 178 23.78 -2.63 31.77
CA LYS A 178 25.20 -2.25 31.51
C LYS A 178 25.35 -0.78 31.13
N ARG A 179 24.35 -0.14 30.55
CA ARG A 179 24.42 1.28 30.12
C ARG A 179 24.28 2.26 31.28
N PHE A 180 23.78 1.81 32.41
CA PHE A 180 23.54 2.65 33.61
C PHE A 180 24.57 2.37 34.74
N ARG A 181 25.64 1.64 34.45
CA ARG A 181 26.83 1.50 35.31
C ARG A 181 28.01 2.24 34.68
#